data_45c231bc4d8daaa5b7cb327f785b2d93
#
_entry.id   45c231bc4d8daaa5b7cb327f785b2d93
#
_cell.length_a   1.000
_cell.length_b   1.000
_cell.length_c   1.000
_cell.angle_alpha   90.00
_cell.angle_beta   90.00
_cell.angle_gamma   90.00
#
_symmetry.space_group_name_H-M   'P 1'
#
loop_
_entity.id
_entity.type
_entity.pdbx_description
1 polymer ?
#
loop_
_entity_poly.entity_id
_entity_poly.type
_entity_poly.pdbx_seq_one_letter_code
_entity_poly.pdbx_strand_id
1 'polypeptide(L)'
;AEKERQVQYLQQVVQHLGVALITYQDDGEVETMNTAARRLLRTGPIRHVAALERVSDDLAEALRTLDSGDQAMVRVEETDRTLQLAVRVSRFQLQGESHALASIQDLRNELEEKEMEAWQQLTSVLTHEIMNSVAPISSLASTASRRLQPDGRNGTITADQATDAREAVDTIQRRSEGLMNFVDAYRSFTDIPAPEFEILDARALLDDVEHLLRAQIEEQSLEVTVSVDPPDLTLSGDPDLLNQLLVNLALNAVQAIEEDSGTDQGRIEFRAFVDRRSRPVIQVEDNGPGIPDDVQEKIFVPFFTTKEEGSGIGLSLSRQIMRLHGGSLSVRSTEGDGAVFTLRF
;
A
#
# COMPACT_ATOMS: atom_id res chain seq x y z
N ALA A 1 4.22 -54.78 1.24
CA ALA A 1 5.58 -54.17 1.15
C ALA A 1 5.60 -52.87 0.35
N GLU A 2 5.08 -52.81 -0.92
CA GLU A 2 5.14 -51.57 -1.73
C GLU A 2 4.13 -50.52 -1.29
N LYS A 3 2.88 -50.89 -1.03
CA LYS A 3 1.84 -50.00 -0.47
C LYS A 3 2.21 -49.46 0.92
N GLU A 4 2.81 -50.26 1.76
CA GLU A 4 3.25 -49.85 3.09
C GLU A 4 4.38 -48.84 3.03
N ARG A 5 5.34 -49.01 2.10
CA ARG A 5 6.40 -48.01 1.87
C ARG A 5 5.84 -46.67 1.38
N GLN A 6 4.84 -46.74 0.50
CA GLN A 6 4.19 -45.55 -0.06
C GLN A 6 3.40 -44.77 1.02
N VAL A 7 2.69 -45.49 1.89
CA VAL A 7 1.99 -44.90 3.04
C VAL A 7 2.97 -44.25 4.02
N GLN A 8 4.06 -44.98 4.37
CA GLN A 8 5.10 -44.43 5.26
C GLN A 8 5.80 -43.21 4.66
N TYR A 9 6.07 -43.22 3.35
CA TYR A 9 6.64 -42.08 2.66
C TYR A 9 5.74 -40.85 2.74
N LEU A 10 4.44 -41.01 2.42
CA LEU A 10 3.46 -39.93 2.47
C LEU A 10 3.30 -39.36 3.91
N GLN A 11 3.26 -40.24 4.91
CA GLN A 11 3.22 -39.86 6.30
C GLN A 11 4.47 -39.05 6.70
N GLN A 12 5.64 -39.48 6.27
CA GLN A 12 6.86 -38.72 6.52
C GLN A 12 6.88 -37.37 5.82
N VAL A 13 6.43 -37.30 4.58
CA VAL A 13 6.31 -36.03 3.86
C VAL A 13 5.39 -35.07 4.62
N VAL A 14 4.19 -35.49 5.00
CA VAL A 14 3.23 -34.66 5.76
C VAL A 14 3.81 -34.22 7.10
N GLN A 15 4.53 -35.10 7.83
CA GLN A 15 5.13 -34.77 9.10
C GLN A 15 6.25 -33.72 9.03
N HIS A 16 6.94 -33.65 7.88
CA HIS A 16 8.08 -32.73 7.67
C HIS A 16 7.73 -31.49 6.83
N LEU A 17 6.47 -31.34 6.38
CA LEU A 17 6.02 -30.10 5.76
C LEU A 17 6.13 -28.93 6.75
N GLY A 18 6.64 -27.79 6.27
CA GLY A 18 6.78 -26.59 7.08
C GLY A 18 5.44 -25.90 7.44
N VAL A 19 4.35 -26.27 6.76
CA VAL A 19 3.00 -25.76 7.01
C VAL A 19 2.34 -26.60 8.10
N ALA A 20 1.71 -25.97 9.08
CA ALA A 20 0.97 -26.66 10.14
C ALA A 20 -0.31 -27.28 9.56
N LEU A 21 -0.46 -28.59 9.71
CA LEU A 21 -1.59 -29.37 9.20
C LEU A 21 -2.25 -30.17 10.31
N ILE A 22 -3.58 -30.15 10.33
CA ILE A 22 -4.44 -30.95 11.21
C ILE A 22 -5.53 -31.61 10.35
N THR A 23 -5.67 -32.94 10.42
CA THR A 23 -6.81 -33.66 9.84
C THR A 23 -7.72 -34.14 10.94
N TYR A 24 -9.03 -33.98 10.74
CA TYR A 24 -10.06 -34.34 11.71
C TYR A 24 -11.37 -34.71 11.01
N GLN A 25 -12.23 -35.46 11.71
CA GLN A 25 -13.57 -35.85 11.25
C GLN A 25 -14.60 -34.76 11.59
N ASP A 26 -15.78 -34.86 11.01
CA ASP A 26 -16.88 -33.88 11.26
C ASP A 26 -17.31 -33.79 12.73
N ASP A 27 -17.12 -34.85 13.50
CA ASP A 27 -17.34 -34.86 14.95
C ASP A 27 -16.23 -34.17 15.75
N GLY A 28 -15.13 -33.77 15.07
CA GLY A 28 -13.96 -33.09 15.65
C GLY A 28 -12.85 -34.03 16.14
N GLU A 29 -12.95 -35.36 15.93
CA GLU A 29 -11.88 -36.29 16.27
C GLU A 29 -10.66 -36.05 15.36
N VAL A 30 -9.49 -35.82 15.97
CA VAL A 30 -8.24 -35.52 15.25
C VAL A 30 -7.52 -36.80 14.87
N GLU A 31 -7.30 -36.99 13.58
CA GLU A 31 -6.59 -38.15 13.04
C GLU A 31 -5.08 -37.89 12.93
N THR A 32 -4.71 -36.70 12.44
CA THR A 32 -3.31 -36.34 12.26
C THR A 32 -3.05 -34.89 12.63
N MET A 33 -1.95 -34.68 13.32
CA MET A 33 -1.38 -33.36 13.59
C MET A 33 0.11 -33.43 13.30
N ASN A 34 0.59 -32.70 12.30
CA ASN A 34 1.99 -32.76 11.90
C ASN A 34 2.91 -32.01 12.88
N THR A 35 4.22 -32.18 12.69
CA THR A 35 5.23 -31.56 13.56
C THR A 35 5.17 -30.04 13.54
N ALA A 36 4.87 -29.42 12.39
CA ALA A 36 4.73 -27.98 12.26
C ALA A 36 3.56 -27.44 13.10
N ALA A 37 2.38 -28.11 13.07
CA ALA A 37 1.22 -27.73 13.86
C ALA A 37 1.52 -27.81 15.38
N ARG A 38 2.20 -28.86 15.81
CA ARG A 38 2.60 -29.00 17.24
C ARG A 38 3.56 -27.92 17.70
N ARG A 39 4.51 -27.53 16.85
CA ARG A 39 5.46 -26.45 17.14
C ARG A 39 4.78 -25.09 17.16
N LEU A 40 3.95 -24.81 16.15
CA LEU A 40 3.25 -23.54 16.00
C LEU A 40 2.34 -23.26 17.18
N LEU A 41 1.51 -24.25 17.56
CA LEU A 41 0.52 -24.15 18.62
C LEU A 41 1.08 -24.55 20.02
N ARG A 42 2.37 -24.86 20.11
CA ARG A 42 3.07 -25.28 21.34
C ARG A 42 2.28 -26.32 22.15
N THR A 43 1.64 -27.26 21.45
CA THR A 43 0.81 -28.29 22.08
C THR A 43 1.30 -29.69 21.73
N GLY A 44 1.02 -30.65 22.59
CA GLY A 44 1.19 -32.05 22.27
C GLY A 44 0.16 -32.54 21.26
N PRO A 45 0.20 -33.84 20.87
CA PRO A 45 -0.85 -34.42 20.03
C PRO A 45 -2.19 -34.31 20.75
N ILE A 46 -3.18 -33.75 20.05
CA ILE A 46 -4.56 -33.61 20.51
C ILE A 46 -5.41 -34.73 19.89
N ARG A 47 -6.46 -35.15 20.58
CA ARG A 47 -7.41 -36.16 20.08
C ARG A 47 -8.69 -35.57 19.53
N HIS A 48 -8.98 -34.32 19.87
CA HIS A 48 -10.21 -33.65 19.47
C HIS A 48 -9.94 -32.14 19.29
N VAL A 49 -10.53 -31.53 18.29
CA VAL A 49 -10.38 -30.09 17.95
C VAL A 49 -10.74 -29.18 19.15
N ALA A 50 -11.73 -29.59 19.97
CA ALA A 50 -12.08 -28.84 21.19
C ALA A 50 -10.92 -28.68 22.19
N ALA A 51 -9.90 -29.56 22.14
CA ALA A 51 -8.73 -29.37 22.99
C ALA A 51 -7.91 -28.11 22.65
N LEU A 52 -8.12 -27.53 21.48
CA LEU A 52 -7.51 -26.26 21.06
C LEU A 52 -8.13 -25.03 21.73
N GLU A 53 -9.28 -25.13 22.40
CA GLU A 53 -9.85 -24.07 23.24
C GLU A 53 -8.83 -23.63 24.33
N ARG A 54 -7.94 -24.51 24.75
CA ARG A 54 -6.86 -24.17 25.69
C ARG A 54 -5.79 -23.29 25.06
N VAL A 55 -5.70 -23.25 23.73
CA VAL A 55 -4.77 -22.41 22.96
C VAL A 55 -5.47 -21.13 22.55
N SER A 56 -6.69 -21.24 21.98
CA SER A 56 -7.55 -20.13 21.58
C SER A 56 -8.95 -20.65 21.28
N ASP A 57 -9.96 -20.01 21.87
CA ASP A 57 -11.37 -20.28 21.58
C ASP A 57 -11.69 -19.99 20.11
N ASP A 58 -11.16 -18.86 19.57
CA ASP A 58 -11.36 -18.45 18.18
C ASP A 58 -10.77 -19.47 17.20
N LEU A 59 -9.62 -20.08 17.53
CA LEU A 59 -9.01 -21.12 16.69
C LEU A 59 -9.88 -22.39 16.67
N ALA A 60 -10.34 -22.81 17.82
CA ALA A 60 -11.20 -24.01 17.91
C ALA A 60 -12.56 -23.78 17.23
N GLU A 61 -13.12 -22.58 17.33
CA GLU A 61 -14.34 -22.19 16.64
C GLU A 61 -14.15 -22.14 15.12
N ALA A 62 -13.07 -21.52 14.64
CA ALA A 62 -12.74 -21.47 13.20
C ALA A 62 -12.65 -22.86 12.58
N LEU A 63 -11.99 -23.82 13.25
CA LEU A 63 -11.89 -25.19 12.76
C LEU A 63 -13.25 -25.92 12.71
N ARG A 64 -14.19 -25.56 13.57
CA ARG A 64 -15.54 -26.14 13.61
C ARG A 64 -16.50 -25.54 12.59
N THR A 65 -16.38 -24.22 12.34
CA THR A 65 -17.39 -23.44 11.60
C THR A 65 -17.00 -23.17 10.14
N LEU A 66 -15.71 -23.18 9.79
CA LEU A 66 -15.29 -22.91 8.42
C LEU A 66 -15.73 -24.00 7.45
N ASP A 67 -16.33 -23.55 6.34
CA ASP A 67 -16.68 -24.43 5.23
C ASP A 67 -15.49 -24.71 4.31
N SER A 68 -15.65 -25.69 3.41
CA SER A 68 -14.57 -26.10 2.50
C SER A 68 -14.16 -24.97 1.55
N GLY A 69 -12.92 -24.58 1.65
CA GLY A 69 -12.32 -23.47 0.86
C GLY A 69 -12.31 -22.13 1.58
N ASP A 70 -12.99 -22.00 2.70
CA ASP A 70 -12.99 -20.79 3.49
C ASP A 70 -11.68 -20.59 4.25
N GLN A 71 -11.40 -19.32 4.54
CA GLN A 71 -10.23 -18.88 5.29
C GLN A 71 -10.65 -17.89 6.37
N ALA A 72 -10.12 -18.07 7.57
CA ALA A 72 -10.26 -17.10 8.66
C ALA A 72 -8.90 -16.65 9.17
N MET A 73 -8.86 -15.42 9.67
CA MET A 73 -7.73 -14.87 10.41
C MET A 73 -8.03 -15.01 11.90
N VAL A 74 -7.17 -15.72 12.61
CA VAL A 74 -7.34 -15.96 14.04
C VAL A 74 -6.17 -15.35 14.79
N ARG A 75 -6.46 -14.54 15.81
CA ARG A 75 -5.47 -13.99 16.72
C ARG A 75 -5.37 -14.89 17.95
N VAL A 76 -4.15 -15.37 18.23
CA VAL A 76 -3.87 -16.20 19.41
C VAL A 76 -2.92 -15.45 20.32
N GLU A 77 -3.37 -15.15 21.53
CA GLU A 77 -2.54 -14.48 22.55
C GLU A 77 -1.91 -15.54 23.47
N GLU A 78 -0.59 -15.68 23.39
CA GLU A 78 0.21 -16.45 24.32
C GLU A 78 0.87 -15.52 25.34
N THR A 79 1.36 -16.03 26.44
CA THR A 79 1.99 -15.23 27.53
C THR A 79 3.21 -14.42 27.04
N ASP A 80 3.91 -14.91 26.04
CA ASP A 80 5.17 -14.34 25.54
C ASP A 80 5.07 -13.81 24.09
N ARG A 81 3.96 -14.06 23.39
CA ARG A 81 3.77 -13.63 21.99
C ARG A 81 2.31 -13.62 21.58
N THR A 82 2.01 -12.81 20.57
CA THR A 82 0.72 -12.85 19.85
C THR A 82 0.96 -13.46 18.47
N LEU A 83 0.20 -14.49 18.10
CA LEU A 83 0.24 -15.09 16.77
C LEU A 83 -0.90 -14.54 15.92
N GLN A 84 -0.64 -14.31 14.64
CA GLN A 84 -1.68 -14.05 13.64
C GLN A 84 -1.71 -15.25 12.68
N LEU A 85 -2.74 -16.08 12.86
CA LEU A 85 -2.86 -17.34 12.14
C LEU A 85 -3.87 -17.21 10.99
N ALA A 86 -3.43 -17.52 9.78
CA ALA A 86 -4.33 -17.81 8.67
C ALA A 86 -4.73 -19.29 8.75
N VAL A 87 -6.02 -19.53 8.94
CA VAL A 87 -6.60 -20.87 9.03
C VAL A 87 -7.46 -21.12 7.81
N ARG A 88 -7.14 -22.14 7.04
CA ARG A 88 -7.95 -22.59 5.90
C ARG A 88 -8.38 -24.02 6.10
N VAL A 89 -9.66 -24.31 5.86
CA VAL A 89 -10.24 -25.66 5.97
C VAL A 89 -10.64 -26.16 4.58
N SER A 90 -10.33 -27.42 4.29
CA SER A 90 -10.79 -28.14 3.10
C SER A 90 -11.45 -29.44 3.56
N ARG A 91 -12.71 -29.67 3.15
CA ARG A 91 -13.45 -30.90 3.47
C ARG A 91 -13.45 -31.85 2.28
N PHE A 92 -13.30 -33.14 2.54
CA PHE A 92 -13.29 -34.19 1.52
C PHE A 92 -13.90 -35.47 2.06
N GLN A 93 -14.37 -36.32 1.18
CA GLN A 93 -14.88 -37.64 1.55
C GLN A 93 -13.85 -38.72 1.31
N LEU A 94 -13.62 -39.59 2.27
CA LEU A 94 -12.77 -40.75 2.17
C LEU A 94 -13.55 -41.96 2.70
N GLN A 95 -13.73 -43.01 1.85
CA GLN A 95 -14.46 -44.24 2.20
C GLN A 95 -15.89 -44.02 2.70
N GLY A 96 -16.52 -42.88 2.36
CA GLY A 96 -17.88 -42.56 2.77
C GLY A 96 -17.96 -41.73 4.06
N GLU A 97 -16.84 -41.45 4.71
CA GLU A 97 -16.71 -40.59 5.88
C GLU A 97 -16.20 -39.20 5.46
N SER A 98 -16.70 -38.17 6.13
CA SER A 98 -16.30 -36.79 5.88
C SER A 98 -15.08 -36.42 6.74
N HIS A 99 -14.06 -35.92 6.08
CA HIS A 99 -12.82 -35.50 6.71
C HIS A 99 -12.56 -34.02 6.42
N ALA A 100 -11.93 -33.33 7.33
CA ALA A 100 -11.45 -31.99 7.17
C ALA A 100 -9.92 -31.92 7.29
N LEU A 101 -9.29 -31.16 6.39
CA LEU A 101 -7.88 -30.78 6.46
C LEU A 101 -7.79 -29.30 6.76
N ALA A 102 -7.27 -28.96 7.93
CA ALA A 102 -6.93 -27.58 8.27
C ALA A 102 -5.45 -27.32 8.00
N SER A 103 -5.16 -26.26 7.26
CA SER A 103 -3.83 -25.68 7.15
C SER A 103 -3.78 -24.38 7.96
N ILE A 104 -2.76 -24.23 8.79
CA ILE A 104 -2.57 -23.10 9.68
C ILE A 104 -1.20 -22.50 9.40
N GLN A 105 -1.16 -21.20 9.10
CA GLN A 105 0.06 -20.48 8.78
C GLN A 105 0.20 -19.26 9.72
N ASP A 106 1.37 -19.09 10.33
CA ASP A 106 1.70 -17.86 11.06
C ASP A 106 2.15 -16.80 10.06
N LEU A 107 1.36 -15.75 9.93
CA LEU A 107 1.64 -14.65 9.01
C LEU A 107 2.59 -13.60 9.59
N ARG A 108 2.93 -13.68 10.87
CA ARG A 108 3.76 -12.68 11.53
C ARG A 108 5.16 -12.60 10.92
N ASN A 109 5.82 -13.73 10.67
CA ASN A 109 7.15 -13.73 10.09
C ASN A 109 7.17 -13.13 8.68
N GLU A 110 6.16 -13.43 7.84
CA GLU A 110 6.03 -12.83 6.51
C GLU A 110 5.70 -11.33 6.56
N LEU A 111 4.91 -10.90 7.55
CA LEU A 111 4.63 -9.48 7.78
C LEU A 111 5.88 -8.75 8.30
N GLU A 112 6.58 -9.30 9.29
CA GLU A 112 7.83 -8.73 9.83
C GLU A 112 8.94 -8.69 8.76
N GLU A 113 9.07 -9.71 7.91
CA GLU A 113 10.00 -9.69 6.76
C GLU A 113 9.61 -8.60 5.76
N LYS A 114 8.34 -8.49 5.39
CA LYS A 114 7.87 -7.46 4.47
C LYS A 114 7.98 -6.05 5.07
N GLU A 115 7.70 -5.90 6.35
CA GLU A 115 7.94 -4.64 7.05
C GLU A 115 9.44 -4.29 7.08
N MET A 116 10.30 -5.25 7.37
CA MET A 116 11.75 -5.05 7.36
C MET A 116 12.27 -4.73 5.96
N GLU A 117 11.80 -5.43 4.91
CA GLU A 117 12.12 -5.11 3.53
C GLU A 117 11.68 -3.69 3.16
N ALA A 118 10.45 -3.30 3.54
CA ALA A 118 9.94 -1.97 3.33
C ALA A 118 10.77 -0.91 4.08
N TRP A 119 11.12 -1.16 5.34
CA TRP A 119 12.01 -0.30 6.13
C TRP A 119 13.41 -0.16 5.53
N GLN A 120 14.00 -1.25 5.05
CA GLN A 120 15.31 -1.21 4.39
C GLN A 120 15.24 -0.42 3.09
N GLN A 121 14.19 -0.61 2.30
CA GLN A 121 13.97 0.14 1.06
C GLN A 121 13.77 1.63 1.35
N LEU A 122 12.94 1.98 2.33
CA LEU A 122 12.75 3.36 2.79
C LEU A 122 14.06 4.01 3.25
N THR A 123 14.84 3.32 4.10
CA THR A 123 16.12 3.83 4.59
C THR A 123 17.14 4.02 3.46
N SER A 124 17.15 3.11 2.49
CA SER A 124 18.02 3.20 1.31
C SER A 124 17.69 4.42 0.45
N VAL A 125 16.40 4.63 0.15
CA VAL A 125 15.92 5.78 -0.62
C VAL A 125 16.21 7.09 0.12
N LEU A 126 15.89 7.16 1.43
CA LEU A 126 16.21 8.31 2.29
C LEU A 126 17.69 8.68 2.22
N THR A 127 18.55 7.68 2.42
CA THR A 127 20.01 7.90 2.39
C THR A 127 20.47 8.41 1.02
N HIS A 128 19.92 7.83 -0.05
CA HIS A 128 20.24 8.21 -1.41
C HIS A 128 19.81 9.64 -1.73
N GLU A 129 18.57 10.01 -1.42
CA GLU A 129 18.03 11.36 -1.70
C GLU A 129 18.70 12.45 -0.85
N ILE A 130 18.99 12.16 0.43
CA ILE A 130 19.76 13.06 1.28
C ILE A 130 21.18 13.26 0.72
N MET A 131 21.87 12.19 0.35
CA MET A 131 23.22 12.28 -0.20
C MET A 131 23.26 13.00 -1.55
N ASN A 132 22.27 12.74 -2.42
CA ASN A 132 22.13 13.40 -3.73
C ASN A 132 21.86 14.90 -3.61
N SER A 133 21.30 15.35 -2.50
CA SER A 133 21.03 16.77 -2.25
C SER A 133 22.17 17.43 -1.47
N VAL A 134 22.66 16.81 -0.39
CA VAL A 134 23.67 17.40 0.51
C VAL A 134 25.05 17.47 -0.15
N ALA A 135 25.49 16.46 -0.89
CA ALA A 135 26.81 16.46 -1.50
C ALA A 135 26.99 17.59 -2.55
N PRO A 136 26.04 17.80 -3.52
CA PRO A 136 26.09 18.97 -4.41
C PRO A 136 26.00 20.31 -3.67
N ILE A 137 25.13 20.45 -2.66
CA ILE A 137 25.02 21.68 -1.86
C ILE A 137 26.36 22.03 -1.26
N SER A 138 27.03 21.08 -0.60
CA SER A 138 28.35 21.28 0.00
C SER A 138 29.43 21.67 -1.04
N SER A 139 29.44 20.98 -2.20
CA SER A 139 30.38 21.28 -3.29
C SER A 139 30.16 22.66 -3.91
N LEU A 140 28.89 23.02 -4.17
CA LEU A 140 28.53 24.32 -4.73
C LEU A 140 28.79 25.47 -3.74
N ALA A 141 28.52 25.26 -2.45
CA ALA A 141 28.85 26.22 -1.40
C ALA A 141 30.36 26.50 -1.34
N SER A 142 31.18 25.45 -1.43
CA SER A 142 32.63 25.57 -1.49
C SER A 142 33.09 26.31 -2.75
N THR A 143 32.43 26.08 -3.88
CA THR A 143 32.70 26.75 -5.14
C THR A 143 32.32 28.23 -5.10
N ALA A 144 31.11 28.53 -4.62
CA ALA A 144 30.66 29.93 -4.44
C ALA A 144 31.60 30.68 -3.50
N SER A 145 32.01 30.07 -2.38
CA SER A 145 32.96 30.65 -1.44
C SER A 145 34.31 30.95 -2.07
N ARG A 146 34.85 30.04 -2.91
CA ARG A 146 36.08 30.27 -3.65
C ARG A 146 35.98 31.38 -4.70
N ARG A 147 34.86 31.42 -5.45
CA ARG A 147 34.63 32.45 -6.48
C ARG A 147 34.45 33.84 -5.88
N LEU A 148 33.96 33.94 -4.65
CA LEU A 148 33.82 35.20 -3.91
C LEU A 148 35.12 35.63 -3.20
N GLN A 149 36.21 34.86 -3.30
CA GLN A 149 37.51 35.33 -2.80
C GLN A 149 38.09 36.35 -3.77
N PRO A 150 38.47 37.52 -3.29
CA PRO A 150 39.06 38.58 -4.14
C PRO A 150 40.34 38.10 -4.79
N ASP A 151 40.47 38.30 -6.10
CA ASP A 151 41.68 37.96 -6.84
C ASP A 151 42.66 39.16 -6.83
N GLY A 152 43.88 38.88 -6.35
CA GLY A 152 44.99 39.80 -6.45
C GLY A 152 45.02 40.97 -5.48
N ARG A 153 45.98 41.90 -5.71
CA ARG A 153 46.32 43.03 -4.85
C ARG A 153 45.21 44.12 -4.70
N ASN A 154 44.19 44.07 -5.57
CA ASN A 154 43.12 45.12 -5.55
C ASN A 154 41.85 44.71 -4.82
N GLY A 155 41.71 43.46 -4.34
CA GLY A 155 40.61 43.03 -3.51
C GLY A 155 39.20 43.13 -4.15
N THR A 156 39.11 43.12 -5.49
CA THR A 156 37.84 43.24 -6.23
C THR A 156 37.40 41.89 -6.80
N ILE A 157 36.11 41.60 -6.70
CA ILE A 157 35.45 40.46 -7.33
C ILE A 157 35.05 40.89 -8.73
N THR A 158 35.34 40.05 -9.75
CA THR A 158 34.93 40.32 -11.15
C THR A 158 33.43 40.03 -11.34
N ALA A 159 32.82 40.62 -12.37
CA ALA A 159 31.43 40.37 -12.72
C ALA A 159 31.15 38.86 -12.99
N ASP A 160 32.07 38.17 -13.65
CA ASP A 160 31.98 36.74 -13.94
C ASP A 160 32.02 35.91 -12.66
N GLN A 161 32.94 36.24 -11.72
CA GLN A 161 32.99 35.57 -10.41
C GLN A 161 31.70 35.76 -9.60
N ALA A 162 31.10 36.94 -9.66
CA ALA A 162 29.81 37.18 -9.00
C ALA A 162 28.65 36.42 -9.64
N THR A 163 28.65 36.28 -10.98
CA THR A 163 27.66 35.52 -11.74
C THR A 163 27.78 34.01 -11.41
N ASP A 164 28.99 33.46 -11.48
CA ASP A 164 29.23 32.03 -11.13
C ASP A 164 28.79 31.71 -9.68
N ALA A 165 29.10 32.62 -8.74
CA ALA A 165 28.73 32.45 -7.36
C ALA A 165 27.20 32.50 -7.18
N ARG A 166 26.50 33.36 -7.92
CA ARG A 166 25.05 33.48 -7.90
C ARG A 166 24.39 32.20 -8.43
N GLU A 167 24.82 31.69 -9.58
CA GLU A 167 24.32 30.42 -10.14
C GLU A 167 24.52 29.25 -9.19
N ALA A 168 25.66 29.20 -8.49
CA ALA A 168 25.91 28.19 -7.47
C ALA A 168 24.94 28.30 -6.29
N VAL A 169 24.67 29.54 -5.80
CA VAL A 169 23.71 29.78 -4.71
C VAL A 169 22.29 29.45 -5.14
N ASP A 170 21.86 29.85 -6.34
CA ASP A 170 20.52 29.53 -6.87
C ASP A 170 20.33 28.00 -6.99
N THR A 171 21.39 27.28 -7.37
CA THR A 171 21.33 25.82 -7.42
C THR A 171 21.29 25.19 -6.02
N ILE A 172 22.02 25.74 -5.05
CA ILE A 172 21.93 25.33 -3.63
C ILE A 172 20.51 25.51 -3.12
N GLN A 173 19.89 26.67 -3.40
CA GLN A 173 18.53 26.96 -2.98
C GLN A 173 17.55 25.92 -3.52
N ARG A 174 17.53 25.68 -4.84
CA ARG A 174 16.67 24.66 -5.47
C ARG A 174 16.87 23.26 -4.86
N ARG A 175 18.12 22.86 -4.60
CA ARG A 175 18.41 21.55 -4.00
C ARG A 175 17.94 21.47 -2.55
N SER A 176 18.05 22.56 -1.80
CA SER A 176 17.57 22.64 -0.41
C SER A 176 16.05 22.58 -0.36
N GLU A 177 15.35 23.29 -1.25
CA GLU A 177 13.89 23.24 -1.38
C GLU A 177 13.41 21.83 -1.74
N GLY A 178 14.06 21.16 -2.69
CA GLY A 178 13.78 19.78 -3.04
C GLY A 178 13.97 18.81 -1.87
N LEU A 179 15.01 18.99 -1.05
CA LEU A 179 15.22 18.18 0.14
C LEU A 179 14.14 18.44 1.22
N MET A 180 13.72 19.68 1.40
CA MET A 180 12.64 20.02 2.34
C MET A 180 11.33 19.38 1.88
N ASN A 181 10.96 19.51 0.62
CA ASN A 181 9.77 18.86 0.05
C ASN A 181 9.80 17.33 0.23
N PHE A 182 10.97 16.71 0.06
CA PHE A 182 11.15 15.28 0.30
C PHE A 182 10.96 14.91 1.79
N VAL A 183 11.51 15.69 2.73
CA VAL A 183 11.33 15.45 4.17
C VAL A 183 9.87 15.64 4.60
N ASP A 184 9.18 16.64 4.08
CA ASP A 184 7.76 16.89 4.36
C ASP A 184 6.89 15.76 3.81
N ALA A 185 7.18 15.29 2.60
CA ALA A 185 6.50 14.16 2.01
C ALA A 185 6.74 12.85 2.80
N TYR A 186 7.97 12.61 3.26
CA TYR A 186 8.28 11.49 4.14
C TYR A 186 7.50 11.55 5.45
N ARG A 187 7.45 12.73 6.08
CA ARG A 187 6.71 12.95 7.33
C ARG A 187 5.21 12.69 7.13
N SER A 188 4.63 13.19 6.03
CA SER A 188 3.22 12.94 5.70
C SER A 188 2.90 11.47 5.49
N PHE A 189 3.87 10.66 5.06
CA PHE A 189 3.72 9.22 4.90
C PHE A 189 3.84 8.46 6.22
N THR A 190 4.72 8.89 7.15
CA THR A 190 4.96 8.21 8.44
C THR A 190 3.99 8.60 9.53
N ASP A 191 3.48 9.81 9.51
CA ASP A 191 2.72 10.42 10.60
C ASP A 191 1.22 10.54 10.26
N ILE A 192 0.64 9.58 9.51
CA ILE A 192 -0.81 9.58 9.23
C ILE A 192 -1.56 9.34 10.55
N PRO A 193 -2.44 10.27 10.96
CA PRO A 193 -3.24 10.08 12.17
C PRO A 193 -4.23 8.93 12.02
N ALA A 194 -4.70 8.40 13.15
CA ALA A 194 -5.81 7.45 13.13
C ALA A 194 -7.08 8.16 12.59
N PRO A 195 -7.84 7.55 11.65
CA PRO A 195 -9.01 8.17 11.06
C PRO A 195 -10.09 8.49 12.10
N GLU A 196 -10.67 9.67 12.03
CA GLU A 196 -11.86 10.07 12.77
C GLU A 196 -13.09 9.86 11.86
N PHE A 197 -13.75 8.69 12.02
CA PHE A 197 -14.81 8.27 11.11
C PHE A 197 -16.11 9.07 11.31
N GLU A 198 -16.62 9.63 10.20
CA GLU A 198 -17.91 10.28 10.09
C GLU A 198 -18.73 9.69 8.93
N ILE A 199 -20.03 9.97 8.90
CA ILE A 199 -20.88 9.67 7.75
C ILE A 199 -20.81 10.87 6.80
N LEU A 200 -20.22 10.66 5.64
CA LEU A 200 -19.96 11.68 4.64
C LEU A 200 -20.94 11.53 3.46
N ASP A 201 -21.42 12.67 2.96
CA ASP A 201 -22.11 12.74 1.70
C ASP A 201 -21.08 12.70 0.56
N ALA A 202 -21.19 11.69 -0.33
CA ALA A 202 -20.24 11.50 -1.41
C ALA A 202 -20.23 12.67 -2.41
N ARG A 203 -21.36 13.32 -2.61
CA ARG A 203 -21.48 14.49 -3.51
C ARG A 203 -20.73 15.67 -2.93
N ALA A 204 -20.97 15.99 -1.66
CA ALA A 204 -20.30 17.10 -0.99
C ALA A 204 -18.77 16.91 -0.99
N LEU A 205 -18.30 15.70 -0.69
CA LEU A 205 -16.88 15.36 -0.70
C LEU A 205 -16.22 15.60 -2.07
N LEU A 206 -16.88 15.20 -3.17
CA LEU A 206 -16.35 15.38 -4.52
C LEU A 206 -16.44 16.83 -5.00
N ASP A 207 -17.49 17.57 -4.63
CA ASP A 207 -17.64 18.99 -4.93
C ASP A 207 -16.56 19.83 -4.23
N ASP A 208 -16.17 19.47 -3.00
CA ASP A 208 -15.06 20.09 -2.26
C ASP A 208 -13.72 19.91 -2.99
N VAL A 209 -13.46 18.70 -3.51
CA VAL A 209 -12.25 18.41 -4.29
C VAL A 209 -12.21 19.21 -5.59
N GLU A 210 -13.34 19.26 -6.33
CA GLU A 210 -13.46 20.08 -7.55
C GLU A 210 -13.20 21.56 -7.25
N HIS A 211 -13.73 22.05 -6.12
CA HIS A 211 -13.52 23.44 -5.70
C HIS A 211 -12.04 23.74 -5.40
N LEU A 212 -11.35 22.85 -4.71
CA LEU A 212 -9.91 22.99 -4.38
C LEU A 212 -9.05 23.04 -5.65
N LEU A 213 -9.45 22.34 -6.72
CA LEU A 213 -8.69 22.25 -7.97
C LEU A 213 -9.11 23.29 -9.01
N ARG A 214 -10.04 24.18 -8.69
CA ARG A 214 -10.60 25.14 -9.64
C ARG A 214 -9.56 25.96 -10.40
N ALA A 215 -8.51 26.43 -9.69
CA ALA A 215 -7.46 27.23 -10.30
C ALA A 215 -6.68 26.44 -11.38
N GLN A 216 -6.33 25.19 -11.13
CA GLN A 216 -5.63 24.31 -12.07
C GLN A 216 -6.53 23.93 -13.24
N ILE A 217 -7.83 23.67 -12.96
CA ILE A 217 -8.83 23.35 -13.98
C ILE A 217 -9.00 24.51 -14.97
N GLU A 218 -9.11 25.75 -14.45
CA GLU A 218 -9.26 26.94 -15.27
C GLU A 218 -7.99 27.27 -16.07
N GLU A 219 -6.80 27.16 -15.43
CA GLU A 219 -5.52 27.42 -16.08
C GLU A 219 -5.24 26.50 -17.27
N GLN A 220 -5.58 25.21 -17.13
CA GLN A 220 -5.33 24.19 -18.14
C GLN A 220 -6.57 23.92 -19.04
N SER A 221 -7.67 24.63 -18.84
CA SER A 221 -8.92 24.46 -19.59
C SER A 221 -9.43 23.00 -19.58
N LEU A 222 -9.35 22.34 -18.41
CA LEU A 222 -9.80 20.96 -18.26
C LEU A 222 -11.31 20.87 -18.13
N GLU A 223 -11.89 19.82 -18.70
CA GLU A 223 -13.27 19.43 -18.45
C GLU A 223 -13.35 18.52 -17.22
N VAL A 224 -14.05 18.96 -16.18
CA VAL A 224 -14.27 18.16 -14.97
C VAL A 224 -15.74 17.84 -14.82
N THR A 225 -16.05 16.57 -14.57
CA THR A 225 -17.40 16.09 -14.34
C THR A 225 -17.50 15.29 -13.05
N VAL A 226 -18.60 15.52 -12.31
CA VAL A 226 -18.87 14.80 -11.06
C VAL A 226 -20.23 14.11 -11.18
N SER A 227 -20.27 12.79 -10.99
CA SER A 227 -21.48 11.98 -11.01
C SER A 227 -21.59 11.12 -9.75
N VAL A 228 -22.79 11.10 -9.13
CA VAL A 228 -23.06 10.31 -7.92
C VAL A 228 -24.37 9.56 -8.10
N ASP A 229 -24.35 8.24 -7.95
CA ASP A 229 -25.48 7.34 -8.10
C ASP A 229 -25.50 6.24 -7.01
N PRO A 230 -26.48 6.22 -6.09
CA PRO A 230 -27.62 7.14 -5.96
C PRO A 230 -27.21 8.54 -5.50
N PRO A 231 -28.04 9.59 -5.75
CA PRO A 231 -27.70 10.98 -5.40
C PRO A 231 -27.46 11.25 -3.89
N ASP A 232 -28.02 10.41 -3.04
CA ASP A 232 -27.92 10.44 -1.57
C ASP A 232 -26.88 9.44 -1.04
N LEU A 233 -25.92 9.05 -1.88
CA LEU A 233 -24.87 8.11 -1.50
C LEU A 233 -24.02 8.66 -0.35
N THR A 234 -23.95 7.88 0.73
CA THR A 234 -23.08 8.17 1.87
C THR A 234 -22.01 7.11 2.03
N LEU A 235 -20.90 7.50 2.64
CA LEU A 235 -19.81 6.60 3.02
C LEU A 235 -19.30 6.95 4.42
N SER A 236 -18.64 5.98 5.07
CA SER A 236 -18.01 6.21 6.37
C SER A 236 -16.53 6.45 6.17
N GLY A 237 -16.00 7.57 6.66
CA GLY A 237 -14.61 7.93 6.51
C GLY A 237 -14.22 9.19 7.25
N ASP A 238 -12.93 9.48 7.25
CA ASP A 238 -12.35 10.72 7.75
C ASP A 238 -12.32 11.76 6.61
N PRO A 239 -13.01 12.90 6.74
CA PRO A 239 -13.13 13.86 5.65
C PRO A 239 -11.79 14.44 5.22
N ASP A 240 -10.89 14.75 6.15
CA ASP A 240 -9.61 15.38 5.84
C ASP A 240 -8.68 14.41 5.08
N LEU A 241 -8.60 13.17 5.56
CA LEU A 241 -7.79 12.14 4.91
C LEU A 241 -8.34 11.75 3.53
N LEU A 242 -9.66 11.67 3.37
CA LEU A 242 -10.27 11.36 2.07
C LEU A 242 -10.13 12.52 1.09
N ASN A 243 -10.28 13.77 1.54
CA ASN A 243 -9.99 14.95 0.72
C ASN A 243 -8.53 14.97 0.27
N GLN A 244 -7.58 14.74 1.18
CA GLN A 244 -6.16 14.65 0.85
C GLN A 244 -5.89 13.59 -0.22
N LEU A 245 -6.50 12.39 -0.09
CA LEU A 245 -6.38 11.32 -1.06
C LEU A 245 -6.95 11.71 -2.42
N LEU A 246 -8.17 12.23 -2.46
CA LEU A 246 -8.85 12.59 -3.71
C LEU A 246 -8.15 13.75 -4.44
N VAL A 247 -7.70 14.77 -3.71
CA VAL A 247 -6.88 15.86 -4.25
C VAL A 247 -5.58 15.32 -4.85
N ASN A 248 -4.92 14.38 -4.17
CA ASN A 248 -3.70 13.77 -4.70
C ASN A 248 -3.95 13.00 -6.01
N LEU A 249 -5.04 12.22 -6.10
CA LEU A 249 -5.40 11.53 -7.34
C LEU A 249 -5.72 12.51 -8.47
N ALA A 250 -6.47 13.56 -8.17
CA ALA A 250 -6.84 14.58 -9.13
C ALA A 250 -5.64 15.40 -9.64
N LEU A 251 -4.71 15.78 -8.76
CA LEU A 251 -3.46 16.43 -9.16
C LEU A 251 -2.60 15.53 -10.03
N ASN A 252 -2.56 14.22 -9.75
CA ASN A 252 -1.88 13.27 -10.62
C ASN A 252 -2.50 13.21 -12.02
N ALA A 253 -3.84 13.27 -12.11
CA ALA A 253 -4.56 13.32 -13.38
C ALA A 253 -4.29 14.63 -14.15
N VAL A 254 -4.35 15.78 -13.47
CA VAL A 254 -4.02 17.11 -14.05
C VAL A 254 -2.61 17.07 -14.66
N GLN A 255 -1.62 16.64 -13.88
CA GLN A 255 -0.24 16.57 -14.35
C GLN A 255 -0.03 15.58 -15.49
N ALA A 256 -0.71 14.42 -15.46
CA ALA A 256 -0.61 13.45 -16.54
C ALA A 256 -1.16 14.02 -17.87
N ILE A 257 -2.27 14.76 -17.83
CA ILE A 257 -2.85 15.43 -18.99
C ILE A 257 -1.92 16.55 -19.48
N GLU A 258 -1.31 17.33 -18.59
CA GLU A 258 -0.40 18.42 -18.93
C GLU A 258 0.87 17.91 -19.66
N GLU A 259 1.41 16.78 -19.25
CA GLU A 259 2.58 16.15 -19.85
C GLU A 259 2.26 15.53 -21.23
N ASP A 260 1.00 15.27 -21.54
CA ASP A 260 0.56 14.67 -22.81
C ASP A 260 0.30 15.70 -23.91
N SER A 261 1.25 15.84 -24.83
CA SER A 261 1.11 16.73 -25.99
C SER A 261 0.05 16.25 -27.00
N GLY A 262 -0.56 15.09 -26.82
CA GLY A 262 -1.48 14.46 -27.76
C GLY A 262 -2.97 14.65 -27.40
N THR A 263 -3.28 15.12 -26.21
CA THR A 263 -4.66 15.28 -25.74
C THR A 263 -5.23 16.64 -26.14
N ASP A 264 -6.16 16.68 -27.11
CA ASP A 264 -6.79 17.92 -27.59
C ASP A 264 -7.63 18.61 -26.49
N GLN A 265 -8.27 17.84 -25.59
CA GLN A 265 -9.05 18.34 -24.47
C GLN A 265 -8.90 17.42 -23.25
N GLY A 266 -8.23 17.93 -22.22
CA GLY A 266 -8.06 17.20 -20.96
C GLY A 266 -9.39 17.04 -20.23
N ARG A 267 -9.66 15.79 -19.75
CA ARG A 267 -10.89 15.47 -19.00
C ARG A 267 -10.57 14.67 -17.75
N ILE A 268 -11.24 15.06 -16.65
CA ILE A 268 -11.23 14.32 -15.39
C ILE A 268 -12.66 14.03 -14.98
N GLU A 269 -12.97 12.77 -14.69
CA GLU A 269 -14.30 12.36 -14.24
C GLU A 269 -14.23 11.75 -12.83
N PHE A 270 -15.02 12.32 -11.92
CA PHE A 270 -15.26 11.75 -10.58
C PHE A 270 -16.59 11.03 -10.59
N ARG A 271 -16.60 9.76 -10.26
CA ARG A 271 -17.79 8.94 -10.14
C ARG A 271 -17.90 8.31 -8.78
N ALA A 272 -19.05 8.48 -8.11
CA ALA A 272 -19.35 7.74 -6.88
C ALA A 272 -20.61 6.89 -7.11
N PHE A 273 -20.53 5.60 -6.75
CA PHE A 273 -21.64 4.66 -6.96
C PHE A 273 -21.56 3.49 -5.98
N VAL A 274 -22.59 2.63 -6.00
CA VAL A 274 -22.63 1.40 -5.19
C VAL A 274 -22.29 0.20 -6.06
N ASP A 275 -21.33 -0.65 -5.63
CA ASP A 275 -20.97 -1.86 -6.36
C ASP A 275 -22.04 -2.98 -6.18
N ARG A 276 -21.84 -4.11 -6.89
CA ARG A 276 -22.75 -5.26 -6.82
C ARG A 276 -22.84 -5.90 -5.43
N ARG A 277 -21.92 -5.55 -4.51
CA ARG A 277 -21.88 -6.02 -3.12
C ARG A 277 -22.39 -4.96 -2.15
N SER A 278 -23.09 -3.93 -2.66
CA SER A 278 -23.60 -2.80 -1.88
C SER A 278 -22.52 -1.99 -1.15
N ARG A 279 -21.30 -1.93 -1.67
CA ARG A 279 -20.23 -1.13 -1.10
C ARG A 279 -20.10 0.19 -1.86
N PRO A 280 -19.90 1.31 -1.17
CA PRO A 280 -19.56 2.57 -1.81
C PRO A 280 -18.24 2.47 -2.60
N VAL A 281 -18.22 3.06 -3.77
CA VAL A 281 -17.06 3.12 -4.66
C VAL A 281 -16.93 4.55 -5.17
N ILE A 282 -15.71 5.09 -5.13
CA ILE A 282 -15.37 6.33 -5.82
C ILE A 282 -14.34 6.00 -6.91
N GLN A 283 -14.51 6.58 -8.09
CA GLN A 283 -13.57 6.49 -9.19
C GLN A 283 -13.11 7.88 -9.61
N VAL A 284 -11.82 8.00 -9.89
CA VAL A 284 -11.20 9.15 -10.52
C VAL A 284 -10.63 8.67 -11.84
N GLU A 285 -11.15 9.18 -12.94
CA GLU A 285 -10.78 8.81 -14.31
C GLU A 285 -10.20 10.02 -15.02
N ASP A 286 -9.09 9.85 -15.72
CA ASP A 286 -8.47 10.82 -16.61
C ASP A 286 -8.31 10.26 -18.02
N ASN A 287 -8.17 11.15 -18.99
CA ASN A 287 -7.87 10.82 -20.39
C ASN A 287 -6.42 11.18 -20.77
N GLY A 288 -5.50 11.15 -19.82
CA GLY A 288 -4.07 11.38 -20.06
C GLY A 288 -3.39 10.23 -20.80
N PRO A 289 -2.05 10.18 -20.81
CA PRO A 289 -1.27 9.20 -21.58
C PRO A 289 -1.38 7.77 -21.05
N GLY A 290 -2.02 7.58 -19.90
CA GLY A 290 -2.10 6.28 -19.24
C GLY A 290 -0.79 5.85 -18.57
N ILE A 291 -0.81 4.63 -18.02
CA ILE A 291 0.28 4.05 -17.24
C ILE A 291 0.70 2.72 -17.87
N PRO A 292 1.95 2.56 -18.31
CA PRO A 292 2.46 1.31 -18.84
C PRO A 292 2.30 0.13 -17.87
N ASP A 293 1.99 -1.06 -18.40
CA ASP A 293 1.70 -2.25 -17.58
C ASP A 293 2.82 -2.63 -16.62
N ASP A 294 4.08 -2.47 -17.04
CA ASP A 294 5.27 -2.83 -16.26
C ASP A 294 5.52 -1.92 -15.04
N VAL A 295 4.84 -0.76 -14.98
CA VAL A 295 4.94 0.18 -13.84
C VAL A 295 3.68 0.27 -13.01
N GLN A 296 2.52 -0.24 -13.48
CA GLN A 296 1.25 -0.14 -12.74
C GLN A 296 1.30 -0.73 -11.31
N GLU A 297 2.06 -1.80 -11.11
CA GLU A 297 2.26 -2.34 -9.76
C GLU A 297 3.21 -1.50 -8.92
N LYS A 298 4.16 -0.82 -9.57
CA LYS A 298 5.22 -0.04 -8.92
C LYS A 298 4.77 1.35 -8.50
N ILE A 299 3.75 1.94 -9.15
CA ILE A 299 3.28 3.30 -8.81
C ILE A 299 2.81 3.47 -7.37
N PHE A 300 2.50 2.37 -6.68
CA PHE A 300 2.14 2.37 -5.27
C PHE A 300 3.31 2.07 -4.31
N VAL A 301 4.50 1.83 -4.86
CA VAL A 301 5.72 1.69 -4.05
C VAL A 301 6.16 3.09 -3.61
N PRO A 302 6.37 3.31 -2.31
CA PRO A 302 6.82 4.63 -1.83
C PRO A 302 8.08 5.09 -2.54
N PHE A 303 8.14 6.38 -2.88
CA PHE A 303 9.24 7.04 -3.61
C PHE A 303 9.45 6.58 -5.06
N PHE A 304 8.62 5.70 -5.57
CA PHE A 304 8.64 5.39 -7.00
C PHE A 304 7.96 6.53 -7.77
N THR A 305 8.67 7.12 -8.71
CA THR A 305 8.15 8.17 -9.59
C THR A 305 8.80 8.08 -10.96
N THR A 306 8.04 8.40 -11.99
CA THR A 306 8.51 8.59 -13.37
C THR A 306 8.67 10.08 -13.70
N LYS A 307 8.29 10.99 -12.78
CA LYS A 307 8.29 12.44 -12.95
C LYS A 307 9.55 13.05 -12.35
N GLU A 308 10.15 14.06 -13.01
CA GLU A 308 11.38 14.71 -12.54
C GLU A 308 11.22 15.43 -11.20
N GLU A 309 10.04 16.01 -10.93
CA GLU A 309 9.75 16.76 -9.70
C GLU A 309 8.80 16.00 -8.74
N GLY A 310 8.47 14.76 -9.05
CA GLY A 310 7.55 13.95 -8.26
C GLY A 310 8.22 13.37 -7.00
N SER A 311 7.59 13.52 -5.84
CA SER A 311 8.06 12.90 -4.58
C SER A 311 7.91 11.37 -4.56
N GLY A 312 7.06 10.79 -5.42
CA GLY A 312 6.74 9.35 -5.45
C GLY A 312 5.98 8.85 -4.22
N ILE A 313 5.44 9.75 -3.38
CA ILE A 313 4.74 9.39 -2.13
C ILE A 313 3.22 9.43 -2.28
N GLY A 314 2.69 10.26 -3.14
CA GLY A 314 1.25 10.52 -3.21
C GLY A 314 0.39 9.26 -3.34
N LEU A 315 0.67 8.39 -4.31
CA LEU A 315 -0.12 7.16 -4.53
C LEU A 315 0.06 6.13 -3.41
N SER A 316 1.25 6.03 -2.84
CA SER A 316 1.52 5.15 -1.69
C SER A 316 0.79 5.64 -0.44
N LEU A 317 0.76 6.95 -0.19
CA LEU A 317 -0.02 7.60 0.86
C LEU A 317 -1.52 7.37 0.65
N SER A 318 -2.04 7.57 -0.56
CA SER A 318 -3.44 7.31 -0.90
C SER A 318 -3.84 5.85 -0.62
N ARG A 319 -2.98 4.89 -0.95
CA ARG A 319 -3.21 3.47 -0.63
C ARG A 319 -3.21 3.22 0.89
N GLN A 320 -2.34 3.89 1.64
CA GLN A 320 -2.28 3.79 3.10
C GLN A 320 -3.54 4.36 3.75
N ILE A 321 -4.01 5.53 3.30
CA ILE A 321 -5.27 6.13 3.76
C ILE A 321 -6.43 5.17 3.53
N MET A 322 -6.56 4.58 2.34
CA MET A 322 -7.62 3.59 2.07
C MET A 322 -7.53 2.36 2.97
N ARG A 323 -6.33 1.87 3.28
CA ARG A 323 -6.14 0.76 4.23
C ARG A 323 -6.60 1.12 5.64
N LEU A 324 -6.31 2.32 6.11
CA LEU A 324 -6.77 2.81 7.41
C LEU A 324 -8.31 2.91 7.48
N HIS A 325 -8.95 3.13 6.33
CA HIS A 325 -10.42 3.12 6.19
C HIS A 325 -11.01 1.71 5.99
N GLY A 326 -10.19 0.65 6.05
CA GLY A 326 -10.64 -0.74 5.79
C GLY A 326 -10.94 -1.03 4.33
N GLY A 327 -10.65 -0.09 3.44
CA GLY A 327 -10.92 -0.14 2.01
C GLY A 327 -9.72 -0.54 1.16
N SER A 328 -9.84 -0.33 -0.15
CA SER A 328 -8.77 -0.61 -1.11
C SER A 328 -8.70 0.44 -2.22
N LEU A 329 -7.48 0.75 -2.67
CA LEU A 329 -7.18 1.56 -3.85
C LEU A 329 -6.57 0.69 -4.94
N SER A 330 -7.12 0.74 -6.14
CA SER A 330 -6.63 0.03 -7.32
C SER A 330 -6.62 0.95 -8.54
N VAL A 331 -5.79 0.63 -9.53
CA VAL A 331 -5.73 1.33 -10.81
C VAL A 331 -6.05 0.38 -11.95
N ARG A 332 -6.63 0.90 -13.01
CA ARG A 332 -6.72 0.30 -14.33
C ARG A 332 -6.35 1.38 -15.33
N SER A 333 -5.40 1.09 -16.16
CA SER A 333 -4.93 2.03 -17.18
C SER A 333 -4.48 1.24 -18.41
N THR A 334 -4.59 1.89 -19.56
CA THR A 334 -4.00 1.41 -20.82
C THR A 334 -3.20 2.58 -21.38
N GLU A 335 -2.01 2.31 -21.88
CA GLU A 335 -1.16 3.32 -22.48
C GLU A 335 -1.90 3.98 -23.67
N GLY A 336 -2.04 5.29 -23.63
CA GLY A 336 -2.80 6.10 -24.60
C GLY A 336 -4.28 6.29 -24.31
N ASP A 337 -4.87 5.59 -23.30
CA ASP A 337 -6.31 5.64 -23.00
C ASP A 337 -6.62 6.23 -21.60
N GLY A 338 -5.61 6.77 -20.91
CA GLY A 338 -5.78 7.36 -19.58
C GLY A 338 -5.71 6.34 -18.44
N ALA A 339 -6.14 6.76 -17.24
CA ALA A 339 -6.15 5.92 -16.06
C ALA A 339 -7.46 6.06 -15.27
N VAL A 340 -7.85 4.97 -14.59
CA VAL A 340 -9.00 4.90 -13.69
C VAL A 340 -8.54 4.40 -12.34
N PHE A 341 -8.50 5.28 -11.36
CA PHE A 341 -8.27 4.92 -9.96
C PHE A 341 -9.59 4.60 -9.29
N THR A 342 -9.66 3.49 -8.59
CA THR A 342 -10.88 2.99 -7.94
C THR A 342 -10.66 2.80 -6.45
N LEU A 343 -11.42 3.53 -5.64
CA LEU A 343 -11.51 3.44 -4.19
C LEU A 343 -12.73 2.57 -3.84
N ARG A 344 -12.56 1.55 -3.02
CA ARG A 344 -13.67 0.71 -2.49
C ARG A 344 -13.66 0.76 -0.97
N PHE A 345 -14.80 1.10 -0.42
CA PHE A 345 -15.04 1.21 1.03
C PHE A 345 -15.68 -0.05 1.59
#